data_f0dc40b87f63161177c95cc67bc474c8
#
_entry.id   f0dc40b87f63161177c95cc67bc474c8
#
_cell.length_a   1.000
_cell.length_b   1.000
_cell.length_c   1.000
_cell.angle_alpha   90.00
_cell.angle_beta   90.00
_cell.angle_gamma   90.00
#
_symmetry.space_group_name_H-M   'P 1'
#
loop_
_entity.id
_entity.type
_entity.pdbx_description
1 polymer ?
#
loop_
_entity_poly.entity_id
_entity_poly.type
_entity_poly.pdbx_seq_one_letter_code
_entity_poly.pdbx_strand_id
1 'polypeptide(L)'
;MAAAMALSCGARYGPCSRQLLGLSARGRLVRPAVWGGSAAPASSRPGPGGEVQYCAELLRKRDYEGFLCSLLLPAESRTSAFALRAFNVELAQIKDSITQKTIGLMRMQFWRKAVEDIYCDNPPHQPVAIELWKAIKRHNLTKRWLLKIIDEREKNLDDRAYRNIQELETYADNTHSALLYLTLEMLGVRDIHADHAASHIGKAQGIVTCLRATPYHSKRRKVFLPMDICMLHGVSQEDFIRANQEKNVRDVIYNIASQAHVHLEHARSFSKNVPVKAFPAFLYTVALEDYLYKIQKVDFNIFHPSLHKKKSITTGSSCNWSTTVFLAC
;
A
#
# COMPACT_ATOMS: atom_id res chain seq x y z
N MET A 1 -4.62 -47.80 4.35
CA MET A 1 -5.78 -47.54 3.49
C MET A 1 -5.98 -46.03 3.42
N ALA A 2 -5.51 -45.42 2.35
CA ALA A 2 -5.58 -43.97 2.12
C ALA A 2 -6.73 -43.73 1.14
N ALA A 3 -7.67 -42.85 1.51
CA ALA A 3 -8.68 -42.35 0.59
C ALA A 3 -8.33 -40.92 0.20
N ALA A 4 -7.94 -40.73 -1.05
CA ALA A 4 -7.74 -39.45 -1.67
C ALA A 4 -9.09 -38.80 -1.96
N MET A 5 -9.33 -37.60 -1.45
CA MET A 5 -10.39 -36.70 -1.92
C MET A 5 -9.76 -35.55 -2.71
N ALA A 6 -9.85 -35.68 -4.01
CA ALA A 6 -9.60 -34.59 -4.95
C ALA A 6 -10.84 -33.70 -4.98
N LEU A 7 -10.74 -32.47 -4.45
CA LEU A 7 -11.74 -31.43 -4.64
C LEU A 7 -11.32 -30.55 -5.81
N SER A 8 -11.94 -30.83 -6.97
CA SER A 8 -11.94 -29.98 -8.16
C SER A 8 -12.72 -28.69 -7.86
N CYS A 9 -12.03 -27.57 -7.71
CA CYS A 9 -12.65 -26.25 -7.57
C CYS A 9 -12.71 -25.60 -8.97
N GLY A 10 -13.75 -25.96 -9.72
CA GLY A 10 -14.13 -25.26 -10.96
C GLY A 10 -14.91 -23.99 -10.61
N ALA A 11 -14.26 -22.85 -10.55
CA ALA A 11 -14.93 -21.57 -10.45
C ALA A 11 -15.65 -21.23 -11.76
N ARG A 12 -16.93 -21.56 -11.85
CA ARG A 12 -17.83 -21.06 -12.91
C ARG A 12 -18.21 -19.63 -12.56
N TYR A 13 -17.82 -18.69 -13.42
CA TYR A 13 -18.34 -17.34 -13.41
C TYR A 13 -19.83 -17.35 -13.74
N GLY A 14 -20.70 -17.04 -12.74
CA GLY A 14 -22.11 -16.81 -12.96
C GLY A 14 -22.34 -15.49 -13.70
N PRO A 15 -23.37 -15.40 -14.56
CA PRO A 15 -23.66 -14.18 -15.30
C PRO A 15 -24.13 -13.06 -14.38
N CYS A 16 -23.61 -11.87 -14.62
CA CYS A 16 -24.01 -10.63 -13.97
C CYS A 16 -25.52 -10.39 -14.19
N SER A 17 -26.34 -10.46 -13.15
CA SER A 17 -27.78 -10.35 -13.24
C SER A 17 -28.18 -8.95 -13.69
N ARG A 18 -28.77 -8.82 -14.90
CA ARG A 18 -29.49 -7.65 -15.34
C ARG A 18 -30.82 -7.57 -14.56
N GLN A 19 -30.93 -6.69 -13.61
CA GLN A 19 -32.24 -6.33 -13.04
C GLN A 19 -33.00 -5.46 -14.02
N LEU A 20 -34.09 -6.01 -14.54
CA LEU A 20 -35.12 -5.30 -15.31
C LEU A 20 -35.87 -4.37 -14.36
N LEU A 21 -35.83 -3.06 -14.65
CA LEU A 21 -36.66 -2.03 -14.01
C LEU A 21 -38.10 -2.16 -14.46
N GLY A 22 -38.98 -2.56 -13.55
CA GLY A 22 -40.44 -2.45 -13.71
C GLY A 22 -40.89 -0.99 -13.57
N LEU A 23 -41.54 -0.46 -14.58
CA LEU A 23 -42.24 0.85 -14.58
C LEU A 23 -43.45 0.81 -13.69
N SER A 24 -43.53 1.72 -12.70
CA SER A 24 -44.79 2.14 -12.09
C SER A 24 -44.79 3.64 -11.75
N ALA A 25 -45.89 4.26 -11.95
CA ALA A 25 -46.16 5.65 -12.21
C ALA A 25 -45.97 6.65 -11.04
N ARG A 26 -45.66 7.89 -11.43
CA ARG A 26 -45.95 9.18 -10.78
C ARG A 26 -45.29 9.45 -9.42
N GLY A 27 -44.11 10.06 -9.46
CA GLY A 27 -43.49 10.76 -8.33
C GLY A 27 -42.46 11.75 -8.86
N ARG A 28 -42.52 13.02 -8.42
CA ARG A 28 -41.66 14.13 -8.85
C ARG A 28 -40.20 13.74 -8.88
N LEU A 29 -39.52 13.98 -9.99
CA LEU A 29 -38.06 13.92 -10.14
C LEU A 29 -37.43 14.93 -9.18
N VAL A 30 -36.94 14.41 -8.06
CA VAL A 30 -35.92 15.10 -7.24
C VAL A 30 -34.59 14.90 -7.96
N ARG A 31 -34.05 15.95 -8.53
CA ARG A 31 -32.68 15.94 -9.10
C ARG A 31 -31.70 15.53 -8.00
N PRO A 32 -30.81 14.53 -8.23
CA PRO A 32 -29.77 14.26 -7.28
C PRO A 32 -28.85 15.49 -7.16
N ALA A 33 -28.59 15.92 -5.94
CA ALA A 33 -27.68 17.00 -5.64
C ALA A 33 -26.31 16.68 -6.28
N VAL A 34 -25.89 17.53 -7.20
CA VAL A 34 -24.53 17.53 -7.75
C VAL A 34 -23.61 17.92 -6.62
N TRP A 35 -22.83 16.96 -6.16
CA TRP A 35 -21.81 17.17 -5.16
C TRP A 35 -20.74 18.09 -5.71
N GLY A 36 -20.74 19.34 -5.23
CA GLY A 36 -19.67 20.31 -5.44
C GLY A 36 -18.41 19.89 -4.68
N GLY A 37 -17.70 18.88 -5.15
CA GLY A 37 -16.30 18.72 -4.88
C GLY A 37 -15.58 19.83 -5.62
N SER A 38 -14.70 20.59 -4.94
CA SER A 38 -13.84 21.60 -5.56
C SER A 38 -13.28 21.05 -6.85
N ALA A 39 -13.88 21.46 -7.97
CA ALA A 39 -13.43 21.10 -9.29
C ALA A 39 -12.06 21.75 -9.48
N ALA A 40 -11.01 20.93 -9.56
CA ALA A 40 -9.84 21.34 -10.30
C ALA A 40 -10.31 21.80 -11.68
N PRO A 41 -9.72 22.86 -12.25
CA PRO A 41 -10.20 23.42 -13.51
C PRO A 41 -10.32 22.33 -14.56
N ALA A 42 -11.43 22.27 -15.24
CA ALA A 42 -11.70 21.37 -16.35
C ALA A 42 -10.72 21.70 -17.48
N SER A 43 -9.54 21.10 -17.45
CA SER A 43 -8.61 21.13 -18.55
C SER A 43 -8.81 19.86 -19.36
N SER A 44 -9.24 20.01 -20.61
CA SER A 44 -9.06 19.12 -21.76
C SER A 44 -9.06 17.61 -21.45
N ARG A 45 -9.93 16.86 -22.10
CA ARG A 45 -9.89 15.38 -22.15
C ARG A 45 -8.44 14.95 -22.33
N PRO A 46 -7.88 14.10 -21.43
CA PRO A 46 -6.54 13.59 -21.65
C PRO A 46 -6.53 12.85 -22.98
N GLY A 47 -5.56 13.15 -23.84
CA GLY A 47 -5.29 12.36 -25.04
C GLY A 47 -4.95 10.92 -24.67
N PRO A 48 -4.89 9.99 -25.64
CA PRO A 48 -4.54 8.59 -25.39
C PRO A 48 -3.19 8.51 -24.67
N GLY A 49 -3.21 8.07 -23.38
CA GLY A 49 -2.04 8.04 -22.48
C GLY A 49 -2.12 8.96 -21.26
N GLY A 50 -3.12 9.83 -21.17
CA GLY A 50 -3.27 10.78 -20.05
C GLY A 50 -3.52 10.11 -18.71
N GLU A 51 -4.17 8.95 -18.69
CA GLU A 51 -4.43 8.17 -17.47
C GLU A 51 -3.14 7.57 -16.89
N VAL A 52 -2.25 7.03 -17.75
CA VAL A 52 -0.94 6.52 -17.33
C VAL A 52 -0.09 7.64 -16.75
N GLN A 53 -0.08 8.81 -17.42
CA GLN A 53 0.66 9.97 -16.95
C GLN A 53 0.10 10.45 -15.59
N TYR A 54 -1.22 10.47 -15.41
CA TYR A 54 -1.85 10.81 -14.12
C TYR A 54 -1.36 9.87 -13.01
N CYS A 55 -1.38 8.55 -13.24
CA CYS A 55 -0.88 7.57 -12.27
C CYS A 55 0.60 7.80 -11.94
N ALA A 56 1.44 8.02 -12.95
CA ALA A 56 2.87 8.29 -12.76
C ALA A 56 3.13 9.58 -11.97
N GLU A 57 2.41 10.66 -12.26
CA GLU A 57 2.53 11.93 -11.54
C GLU A 57 2.04 11.83 -10.09
N LEU A 58 0.95 11.09 -9.85
CA LEU A 58 0.45 10.81 -8.51
C LEU A 58 1.52 10.09 -7.67
N LEU A 59 2.15 9.08 -8.23
CA LEU A 59 3.23 8.33 -7.56
C LEU A 59 4.47 9.21 -7.31
N ARG A 60 4.91 9.99 -8.29
CA ARG A 60 6.05 10.92 -8.13
C ARG A 60 5.85 11.88 -6.96
N LYS A 61 4.60 12.30 -6.72
CA LYS A 61 4.25 13.24 -5.66
C LYS A 61 4.06 12.56 -4.29
N ARG A 62 3.55 11.33 -4.25
CA ARG A 62 3.05 10.69 -3.03
C ARG A 62 3.75 9.40 -2.64
N ASP A 63 4.29 8.64 -3.59
CA ASP A 63 5.02 7.39 -3.39
C ASP A 63 6.26 7.35 -4.30
N TYR A 64 7.20 8.27 -4.07
CA TYR A 64 8.36 8.46 -4.94
C TYR A 64 9.26 7.22 -5.00
N GLU A 65 9.51 6.56 -3.88
CA GLU A 65 10.29 5.31 -3.83
C GLU A 65 9.61 4.20 -4.63
N GLY A 66 8.29 4.04 -4.44
CA GLY A 66 7.49 3.11 -5.22
C GLY A 66 7.44 3.45 -6.72
N PHE A 67 7.45 4.73 -7.07
CA PHE A 67 7.59 5.17 -8.46
C PHE A 67 8.91 4.70 -9.06
N LEU A 68 10.04 4.93 -8.36
CA LEU A 68 11.36 4.48 -8.81
C LEU A 68 11.43 2.96 -8.96
N CYS A 69 10.94 2.21 -7.97
CA CYS A 69 10.87 0.74 -8.06
C CYS A 69 10.05 0.28 -9.27
N SER A 70 8.94 0.96 -9.57
CA SER A 70 8.10 0.62 -10.72
C SER A 70 8.80 0.86 -12.07
N LEU A 71 9.68 1.87 -12.17
CA LEU A 71 10.47 2.11 -13.36
C LEU A 71 11.50 1.00 -13.66
N LEU A 72 11.93 0.27 -12.62
CA LEU A 72 12.90 -0.82 -12.73
C LEU A 72 12.23 -2.17 -13.07
N LEU A 73 10.90 -2.24 -13.08
CA LEU A 73 10.16 -3.43 -13.51
C LEU A 73 10.31 -3.64 -15.05
N PRO A 74 10.06 -4.86 -15.54
CA PRO A 74 9.98 -5.13 -16.98
C PRO A 74 9.03 -4.17 -17.69
N ALA A 75 9.37 -3.75 -18.91
CA ALA A 75 8.67 -2.68 -19.62
C ALA A 75 7.15 -2.93 -19.76
N GLU A 76 6.76 -4.18 -20.01
CA GLU A 76 5.38 -4.63 -20.14
C GLU A 76 4.57 -4.50 -18.84
N SER A 77 5.24 -4.50 -17.67
CA SER A 77 4.61 -4.44 -16.35
C SER A 77 4.58 -3.03 -15.75
N ARG A 78 5.35 -2.07 -16.26
CA ARG A 78 5.51 -0.74 -15.64
C ARG A 78 4.21 0.04 -15.51
N THR A 79 3.41 0.11 -16.57
CA THR A 79 2.13 0.83 -16.55
C THR A 79 1.14 0.19 -15.59
N SER A 80 1.12 -1.13 -15.54
CA SER A 80 0.30 -1.89 -14.59
C SER A 80 0.74 -1.67 -13.15
N ALA A 81 2.06 -1.58 -12.89
CA ALA A 81 2.59 -1.24 -11.57
C ALA A 81 2.20 0.18 -11.15
N PHE A 82 2.24 1.16 -12.07
CA PHE A 82 1.74 2.50 -11.79
C PHE A 82 0.27 2.49 -11.39
N ALA A 83 -0.57 1.74 -12.10
CA ALA A 83 -1.99 1.62 -11.76
C ALA A 83 -2.23 1.01 -10.38
N LEU A 84 -1.57 -0.11 -10.06
CA LEU A 84 -1.68 -0.78 -8.76
C LEU A 84 -1.24 0.13 -7.60
N ARG A 85 -0.08 0.79 -7.76
CA ARG A 85 0.43 1.68 -6.72
C ARG A 85 -0.40 2.96 -6.61
N ALA A 86 -0.89 3.51 -7.73
CA ALA A 86 -1.79 4.67 -7.73
C ALA A 86 -3.10 4.34 -7.00
N PHE A 87 -3.68 3.17 -7.22
CA PHE A 87 -4.83 2.68 -6.46
C PHE A 87 -4.52 2.64 -4.95
N ASN A 88 -3.37 2.09 -4.56
CA ASN A 88 -2.95 2.08 -3.15
C ASN A 88 -2.79 3.50 -2.57
N VAL A 89 -2.24 4.44 -3.33
CA VAL A 89 -2.08 5.85 -2.92
C VAL A 89 -3.43 6.53 -2.75
N GLU A 90 -4.36 6.34 -3.68
CA GLU A 90 -5.74 6.88 -3.58
C GLU A 90 -6.43 6.43 -2.28
N LEU A 91 -6.34 5.13 -1.97
CA LEU A 91 -6.89 4.60 -0.71
C LEU A 91 -6.17 5.15 0.53
N ALA A 92 -4.84 5.25 0.49
CA ALA A 92 -4.05 5.74 1.62
C ALA A 92 -4.38 7.19 1.97
N GLN A 93 -4.63 8.04 0.95
CA GLN A 93 -4.93 9.44 1.14
C GLN A 93 -6.32 9.70 1.75
N ILE A 94 -7.24 8.73 1.70
CA ILE A 94 -8.60 8.92 2.23
C ILE A 94 -8.54 9.33 3.69
N LYS A 95 -7.83 8.57 4.54
CA LYS A 95 -7.74 8.86 5.98
C LYS A 95 -7.21 10.26 6.28
N ASP A 96 -6.20 10.71 5.54
CA ASP A 96 -5.56 12.01 5.77
C ASP A 96 -6.37 13.21 5.25
N SER A 97 -7.27 12.96 4.29
CA SER A 97 -8.04 13.99 3.58
C SER A 97 -9.44 14.23 4.12
N ILE A 98 -9.89 13.43 5.11
CA ILE A 98 -11.23 13.51 5.66
C ILE A 98 -11.24 14.17 7.04
N THR A 99 -12.32 14.92 7.30
CA THR A 99 -12.64 15.45 8.62
C THR A 99 -13.70 14.62 9.35
N GLN A 100 -14.50 13.85 8.60
CA GLN A 100 -15.58 13.01 9.12
C GLN A 100 -15.42 11.58 8.61
N LYS A 101 -15.52 10.61 9.51
CA LYS A 101 -15.43 9.18 9.19
C LYS A 101 -16.42 8.74 8.10
N THR A 102 -17.63 9.28 8.12
CA THR A 102 -18.69 8.98 7.12
C THR A 102 -18.22 9.25 5.70
N ILE A 103 -17.53 10.38 5.46
CA ILE A 103 -16.97 10.71 4.14
C ILE A 103 -15.91 9.68 3.74
N GLY A 104 -15.09 9.23 4.70
CA GLY A 104 -14.12 8.17 4.48
C GLY A 104 -14.76 6.86 4.06
N LEU A 105 -15.81 6.42 4.77
CA LEU A 105 -16.58 5.23 4.43
C LEU A 105 -17.20 5.31 3.03
N MET A 106 -17.77 6.47 2.66
CA MET A 106 -18.31 6.68 1.32
C MET A 106 -17.24 6.56 0.22
N ARG A 107 -16.04 7.10 0.47
CA ARG A 107 -14.92 6.98 -0.48
C ARG A 107 -14.38 5.55 -0.56
N MET A 108 -14.32 4.79 0.55
CA MET A 108 -13.97 3.37 0.53
C MET A 108 -15.02 2.56 -0.23
N GLN A 109 -16.30 2.86 -0.02
CA GLN A 109 -17.40 2.21 -0.73
C GLN A 109 -17.37 2.52 -2.24
N PHE A 110 -16.99 3.74 -2.65
CA PHE A 110 -16.74 4.06 -4.05
C PHE A 110 -15.69 3.14 -4.66
N TRP A 111 -14.54 2.97 -3.99
CA TRP A 111 -13.47 2.11 -4.49
C TRP A 111 -13.85 0.62 -4.50
N ARG A 112 -14.64 0.17 -3.51
CA ARG A 112 -15.19 -1.20 -3.49
C ARG A 112 -16.06 -1.44 -4.72
N LYS A 113 -17.00 -0.54 -4.97
CA LYS A 113 -17.85 -0.61 -6.16
C LYS A 113 -17.04 -0.49 -7.45
N ALA A 114 -16.07 0.41 -7.51
CA ALA A 114 -15.18 0.55 -8.67
C ALA A 114 -14.45 -0.76 -8.99
N VAL A 115 -13.92 -1.47 -7.98
CA VAL A 115 -13.30 -2.79 -8.18
C VAL A 115 -14.32 -3.80 -8.69
N GLU A 116 -15.55 -3.82 -8.15
CA GLU A 116 -16.60 -4.71 -8.64
C GLU A 116 -16.94 -4.43 -10.11
N ASP A 117 -17.17 -3.17 -10.46
CA ASP A 117 -17.49 -2.72 -11.82
C ASP A 117 -16.35 -3.05 -12.81
N ILE A 118 -15.08 -2.89 -12.40
CA ILE A 118 -13.89 -3.27 -13.18
C ILE A 118 -13.91 -4.75 -13.55
N TYR A 119 -14.25 -5.64 -12.62
CA TYR A 119 -14.35 -7.09 -12.90
C TYR A 119 -15.59 -7.47 -13.71
N CYS A 120 -16.56 -6.54 -13.83
CA CYS A 120 -17.71 -6.65 -14.74
C CYS A 120 -17.47 -5.94 -16.09
N ASP A 121 -16.22 -5.58 -16.42
CA ASP A 121 -15.87 -4.85 -17.66
C ASP A 121 -16.52 -3.46 -17.82
N ASN A 122 -16.84 -2.83 -16.72
CA ASN A 122 -17.47 -1.49 -16.71
C ASN A 122 -16.71 -0.53 -15.77
N PRO A 123 -15.43 -0.20 -16.06
CA PRO A 123 -14.65 0.67 -15.19
C PRO A 123 -15.27 2.07 -15.10
N PRO A 124 -15.31 2.70 -13.92
CA PRO A 124 -15.74 4.08 -13.79
C PRO A 124 -14.77 5.04 -14.51
N HIS A 125 -15.26 6.20 -14.94
CA HIS A 125 -14.46 7.24 -15.61
C HIS A 125 -13.54 7.99 -14.62
N GLN A 126 -12.60 7.26 -14.06
CA GLN A 126 -11.57 7.75 -13.14
C GLN A 126 -10.21 7.20 -13.62
N PRO A 127 -9.18 8.05 -13.78
CA PRO A 127 -7.93 7.66 -14.43
C PRO A 127 -7.28 6.40 -13.82
N VAL A 128 -7.22 6.31 -12.48
CA VAL A 128 -6.63 5.15 -11.80
C VAL A 128 -7.47 3.89 -12.00
N ALA A 129 -8.82 4.01 -12.01
CA ALA A 129 -9.70 2.88 -12.22
C ALA A 129 -9.60 2.32 -13.65
N ILE A 130 -9.46 3.20 -14.65
CA ILE A 130 -9.27 2.80 -16.05
C ILE A 130 -7.94 2.05 -16.22
N GLU A 131 -6.84 2.58 -15.66
CA GLU A 131 -5.54 1.91 -15.76
C GLU A 131 -5.49 0.62 -14.93
N LEU A 132 -6.17 0.58 -13.78
CA LEU A 132 -6.32 -0.63 -12.98
C LEU A 132 -7.09 -1.72 -13.74
N TRP A 133 -8.16 -1.35 -14.44
CA TRP A 133 -8.89 -2.26 -15.32
C TRP A 133 -7.99 -2.86 -16.42
N LYS A 134 -7.19 -2.02 -17.10
CA LYS A 134 -6.21 -2.49 -18.10
C LYS A 134 -5.18 -3.45 -17.50
N ALA A 135 -4.70 -3.15 -16.28
CA ALA A 135 -3.75 -4.01 -15.57
C ALA A 135 -4.37 -5.36 -15.19
N ILE A 136 -5.60 -5.37 -14.65
CA ILE A 136 -6.34 -6.58 -14.28
C ILE A 136 -6.56 -7.46 -15.50
N LYS A 137 -6.98 -6.89 -16.64
CA LYS A 137 -7.19 -7.62 -17.87
C LYS A 137 -5.90 -8.22 -18.45
N ARG A 138 -4.80 -7.47 -18.40
CA ARG A 138 -3.51 -7.91 -18.95
C ARG A 138 -2.89 -9.04 -18.15
N HIS A 139 -2.98 -8.98 -16.82
CA HIS A 139 -2.25 -9.88 -15.92
C HIS A 139 -3.16 -10.85 -15.15
N ASN A 140 -4.48 -10.77 -15.36
CA ASN A 140 -5.48 -11.59 -14.66
C ASN A 140 -5.32 -11.52 -13.12
N LEU A 141 -5.26 -10.29 -12.60
CA LEU A 141 -5.02 -10.03 -11.18
C LEU A 141 -6.18 -10.50 -10.31
N THR A 142 -5.87 -10.99 -9.12
CA THR A 142 -6.84 -11.56 -8.20
C THR A 142 -7.63 -10.48 -7.44
N LYS A 143 -8.95 -10.44 -7.64
CA LYS A 143 -9.88 -9.49 -7.01
C LYS A 143 -9.77 -9.43 -5.49
N ARG A 144 -9.57 -10.59 -4.85
CA ARG A 144 -9.50 -10.73 -3.40
C ARG A 144 -8.47 -9.80 -2.76
N TRP A 145 -7.29 -9.65 -3.36
CA TRP A 145 -6.24 -8.80 -2.81
C TRP A 145 -6.60 -7.32 -2.84
N LEU A 146 -7.24 -6.85 -3.91
CA LEU A 146 -7.72 -5.47 -4.02
C LEU A 146 -8.79 -5.17 -2.96
N LEU A 147 -9.76 -6.06 -2.78
CA LEU A 147 -10.79 -5.91 -1.75
C LEU A 147 -10.20 -5.97 -0.34
N LYS A 148 -9.22 -6.85 -0.10
CA LYS A 148 -8.53 -6.97 1.20
C LYS A 148 -7.86 -5.65 1.61
N ILE A 149 -7.21 -4.95 0.66
CA ILE A 149 -6.62 -3.63 0.90
C ILE A 149 -7.69 -2.61 1.29
N ILE A 150 -8.83 -2.59 0.59
CA ILE A 150 -9.94 -1.68 0.90
C ILE A 150 -10.51 -1.97 2.30
N ASP A 151 -10.82 -3.24 2.59
CA ASP A 151 -11.41 -3.67 3.85
C ASP A 151 -10.55 -3.28 5.04
N GLU A 152 -9.24 -3.49 4.94
CA GLU A 152 -8.32 -3.19 6.02
C GLU A 152 -8.17 -1.69 6.25
N ARG A 153 -8.11 -0.90 5.16
CA ARG A 153 -8.05 0.56 5.28
C ARG A 153 -9.36 1.16 5.81
N GLU A 154 -10.50 0.57 5.46
CA GLU A 154 -11.82 0.95 6.00
C GLU A 154 -11.88 0.75 7.51
N LYS A 155 -11.41 -0.40 8.04
CA LYS A 155 -11.32 -0.69 9.48
C LYS A 155 -10.41 0.31 10.21
N ASN A 156 -9.39 0.83 9.54
CA ASN A 156 -8.39 1.74 10.10
C ASN A 156 -8.67 3.23 9.81
N LEU A 157 -9.91 3.61 9.46
CA LEU A 157 -10.30 5.01 9.28
C LEU A 157 -10.31 5.81 10.59
N ASP A 158 -10.44 5.14 11.72
CA ASP A 158 -10.40 5.78 13.04
C ASP A 158 -8.99 6.26 13.39
N ASP A 159 -8.92 7.33 14.19
CA ASP A 159 -7.66 7.88 14.72
C ASP A 159 -7.19 7.12 15.98
N ARG A 160 -7.30 5.81 15.96
CA ARG A 160 -6.88 4.93 17.05
C ARG A 160 -5.48 4.40 16.80
N ALA A 161 -4.64 4.43 17.85
CA ALA A 161 -3.35 3.74 17.85
C ALA A 161 -3.56 2.21 17.78
N TYR A 162 -2.58 1.49 17.23
CA TYR A 162 -2.56 0.04 17.28
C TYR A 162 -2.40 -0.44 18.74
N ARG A 163 -3.15 -1.47 19.13
CA ARG A 163 -3.08 -2.02 20.51
C ARG A 163 -1.73 -2.68 20.75
N ASN A 164 -1.24 -3.41 19.76
CA ASN A 164 0.01 -4.17 19.83
C ASN A 164 0.66 -4.24 18.44
N ILE A 165 1.89 -4.78 18.42
CA ILE A 165 2.66 -4.92 17.18
C ILE A 165 1.96 -5.85 16.19
N GLN A 166 1.27 -6.89 16.65
CA GLN A 166 0.56 -7.86 15.81
C GLN A 166 -0.62 -7.22 15.05
N GLU A 167 -1.30 -6.24 15.66
CA GLU A 167 -2.36 -5.47 14.96
C GLU A 167 -1.76 -4.64 13.80
N LEU A 168 -0.59 -4.02 14.02
CA LEU A 168 0.14 -3.31 12.97
C LEU A 168 0.64 -4.26 11.87
N GLU A 169 1.18 -5.43 12.22
CA GLU A 169 1.60 -6.45 11.28
C GLU A 169 0.42 -6.99 10.45
N THR A 170 -0.73 -7.19 11.07
CA THR A 170 -1.97 -7.62 10.39
C THR A 170 -2.41 -6.57 9.38
N TYR A 171 -2.40 -5.29 9.77
CA TYR A 171 -2.68 -4.19 8.85
C TYR A 171 -1.68 -4.16 7.68
N ALA A 172 -0.39 -4.32 7.97
CA ALA A 172 0.67 -4.34 6.97
C ALA A 172 0.50 -5.51 5.98
N ASP A 173 0.20 -6.70 6.49
CA ASP A 173 -0.02 -7.90 5.66
C ASP A 173 -1.25 -7.75 4.76
N ASN A 174 -2.34 -7.18 5.28
CA ASN A 174 -3.57 -6.96 4.53
C ASN A 174 -3.47 -5.79 3.51
N THR A 175 -2.47 -4.93 3.62
CA THR A 175 -2.28 -3.78 2.72
C THR A 175 -1.01 -3.89 1.88
N HIS A 176 0.17 -3.89 2.50
CA HIS A 176 1.46 -3.91 1.78
C HIS A 176 1.78 -5.28 1.19
N SER A 177 1.58 -6.38 1.95
CA SER A 177 1.80 -7.73 1.39
C SER A 177 0.78 -8.04 0.28
N ALA A 178 -0.49 -7.64 0.44
CA ALA A 178 -1.49 -7.79 -0.61
C ALA A 178 -1.08 -7.08 -1.92
N LEU A 179 -0.47 -5.90 -1.83
CA LEU A 179 0.07 -5.19 -2.99
C LEU A 179 1.26 -5.92 -3.62
N LEU A 180 2.13 -6.53 -2.80
CA LEU A 180 3.25 -7.35 -3.29
C LEU A 180 2.75 -8.63 -3.96
N TYR A 181 1.73 -9.30 -3.45
CA TYR A 181 1.11 -10.46 -4.12
C TYR A 181 0.57 -10.09 -5.49
N LEU A 182 -0.13 -8.96 -5.63
CA LEU A 182 -0.57 -8.44 -6.94
C LEU A 182 0.62 -8.13 -7.86
N THR A 183 1.74 -7.66 -7.31
CA THR A 183 2.96 -7.40 -8.09
C THR A 183 3.60 -8.71 -8.57
N LEU A 184 3.61 -9.75 -7.75
CA LEU A 184 4.07 -11.10 -8.14
C LEU A 184 3.17 -11.70 -9.23
N GLU A 185 1.85 -11.60 -9.08
CA GLU A 185 0.89 -12.02 -10.12
C GLU A 185 1.14 -11.28 -11.43
N MET A 186 1.39 -9.97 -11.38
CA MET A 186 1.71 -9.14 -12.54
C MET A 186 3.00 -9.58 -13.24
N LEU A 187 3.99 -10.04 -12.48
CA LEU A 187 5.23 -10.60 -13.02
C LEU A 187 5.08 -12.07 -13.46
N GLY A 188 3.90 -12.66 -13.28
CA GLY A 188 3.62 -14.07 -13.61
C GLY A 188 4.40 -15.03 -12.71
N VAL A 189 4.66 -14.66 -11.46
CA VAL A 189 5.26 -15.51 -10.44
C VAL A 189 4.15 -16.13 -9.58
N ARG A 190 4.19 -17.45 -9.46
CA ARG A 190 3.31 -18.24 -8.56
C ARG A 190 4.20 -19.23 -7.82
N ASP A 191 4.74 -18.78 -6.71
CA ASP A 191 5.72 -19.53 -5.93
C ASP A 191 5.54 -19.25 -4.44
N ILE A 192 5.51 -20.32 -3.62
CA ILE A 192 5.23 -20.21 -2.19
C ILE A 192 6.34 -19.47 -1.44
N HIS A 193 7.61 -19.62 -1.86
CA HIS A 193 8.72 -18.93 -1.21
C HIS A 193 8.70 -17.43 -1.54
N ALA A 194 8.30 -17.09 -2.78
CA ALA A 194 8.08 -15.69 -3.16
C ALA A 194 6.92 -15.07 -2.37
N ASP A 195 5.82 -15.81 -2.14
CA ASP A 195 4.70 -15.35 -1.32
C ASP A 195 5.09 -15.17 0.15
N HIS A 196 5.87 -16.11 0.72
CA HIS A 196 6.41 -15.96 2.08
C HIS A 196 7.33 -14.74 2.20
N ALA A 197 8.24 -14.55 1.26
CA ALA A 197 9.10 -13.37 1.24
C ALA A 197 8.25 -12.08 1.12
N ALA A 198 7.24 -12.05 0.26
CA ALA A 198 6.33 -10.92 0.09
C ALA A 198 5.57 -10.59 1.39
N SER A 199 5.11 -11.60 2.14
CA SER A 199 4.44 -11.39 3.43
C SER A 199 5.36 -10.68 4.42
N HIS A 200 6.58 -11.17 4.60
CA HIS A 200 7.54 -10.57 5.52
C HIS A 200 7.97 -9.16 5.06
N ILE A 201 8.27 -8.97 3.78
CA ILE A 201 8.60 -7.65 3.22
C ILE A 201 7.46 -6.65 3.42
N GLY A 202 6.22 -7.07 3.19
CA GLY A 202 5.05 -6.22 3.38
C GLY A 202 4.84 -5.81 4.85
N LYS A 203 5.04 -6.73 5.80
CA LYS A 203 5.01 -6.42 7.23
C LYS A 203 6.11 -5.42 7.62
N ALA A 204 7.35 -5.64 7.18
CA ALA A 204 8.43 -4.68 7.39
C ALA A 204 8.10 -3.31 6.79
N GLN A 205 7.54 -3.27 5.57
CA GLN A 205 7.14 -2.03 4.91
C GLN A 205 6.06 -1.28 5.70
N GLY A 206 5.06 -1.97 6.23
CA GLY A 206 4.03 -1.36 7.05
C GLY A 206 4.57 -0.76 8.35
N ILE A 207 5.44 -1.50 9.05
CA ILE A 207 6.10 -1.04 10.28
C ILE A 207 6.97 0.19 9.99
N VAL A 208 7.84 0.14 8.99
CA VAL A 208 8.70 1.27 8.59
C VAL A 208 7.86 2.48 8.17
N THR A 209 6.76 2.26 7.45
CA THR A 209 5.84 3.35 7.05
C THR A 209 5.20 4.01 8.28
N CYS A 210 4.81 3.24 9.29
CA CYS A 210 4.28 3.74 10.55
C CYS A 210 5.32 4.60 11.29
N LEU A 211 6.57 4.13 11.40
CA LEU A 211 7.67 4.89 12.00
C LEU A 211 7.94 6.20 11.25
N ARG A 212 8.08 6.16 9.94
CA ARG A 212 8.34 7.34 9.08
C ARG A 212 7.22 8.38 9.15
N ALA A 213 5.98 7.93 9.32
CA ALA A 213 4.81 8.80 9.40
C ALA A 213 4.61 9.42 10.78
N THR A 214 5.22 8.86 11.83
CA THR A 214 5.01 9.31 13.22
C THR A 214 5.32 10.81 13.42
N PRO A 215 6.42 11.40 12.95
CA PRO A 215 6.67 12.84 13.12
C PRO A 215 5.66 13.75 12.40
N TYR A 216 5.08 13.27 11.29
CA TYR A 216 4.02 13.97 10.57
C TYR A 216 2.70 13.92 11.33
N HIS A 217 2.34 12.76 11.88
CA HIS A 217 1.11 12.57 12.63
C HIS A 217 1.17 13.24 14.01
N SER A 218 2.31 13.19 14.69
CA SER A 218 2.52 13.85 15.99
C SER A 218 2.24 15.36 15.94
N LYS A 219 2.66 16.04 14.87
CA LYS A 219 2.33 17.46 14.63
C LYS A 219 0.82 17.71 14.48
N ARG A 220 0.03 16.68 14.18
CA ARG A 220 -1.43 16.70 14.09
C ARG A 220 -2.10 16.11 15.32
N ARG A 221 -1.32 15.91 16.41
CA ARG A 221 -1.75 15.31 17.67
C ARG A 221 -2.32 13.89 17.50
N LYS A 222 -1.76 13.10 16.57
CA LYS A 222 -2.14 11.72 16.30
C LYS A 222 -0.92 10.82 16.43
N VAL A 223 -1.06 9.68 17.09
CA VAL A 223 -0.01 8.67 17.26
C VAL A 223 -0.59 7.31 16.95
N PHE A 224 0.04 6.58 16.04
CA PHE A 224 -0.43 5.26 15.59
C PHE A 224 0.55 4.12 15.96
N LEU A 225 1.50 4.40 16.84
CA LEU A 225 2.45 3.37 17.29
C LEU A 225 1.76 2.31 18.17
N PRO A 226 2.29 1.07 18.22
CA PRO A 226 1.80 -0.01 19.07
C PRO A 226 1.85 0.38 20.55
N MET A 227 0.69 0.34 21.21
CA MET A 227 0.55 0.83 22.59
C MET A 227 1.19 -0.11 23.61
N ASP A 228 1.23 -1.41 23.37
CA ASP A 228 1.90 -2.40 24.23
C ASP A 228 3.40 -2.06 24.40
N ILE A 229 4.09 -1.74 23.30
CA ILE A 229 5.50 -1.35 23.32
C ILE A 229 5.67 0.01 24.03
N CYS A 230 4.79 0.98 23.77
CA CYS A 230 4.82 2.26 24.45
C CYS A 230 4.68 2.09 25.98
N MET A 231 3.72 1.27 26.42
CA MET A 231 3.47 0.99 27.83
C MET A 231 4.65 0.26 28.49
N LEU A 232 5.29 -0.68 27.78
CA LEU A 232 6.47 -1.40 28.26
C LEU A 232 7.61 -0.45 28.68
N HIS A 233 7.77 0.67 27.97
CA HIS A 233 8.79 1.69 28.23
C HIS A 233 8.27 2.89 29.01
N GLY A 234 7.04 2.86 29.51
CA GLY A 234 6.43 3.98 30.26
C GLY A 234 6.27 5.26 29.42
N VAL A 235 6.09 5.12 28.09
CA VAL A 235 5.96 6.24 27.16
C VAL A 235 4.50 6.45 26.80
N SER A 236 4.04 7.69 26.86
CA SER A 236 2.69 8.11 26.50
C SER A 236 2.61 8.63 25.06
N GLN A 237 1.40 8.74 24.53
CA GLN A 237 1.21 9.40 23.23
C GLN A 237 1.63 10.88 23.25
N GLU A 238 1.49 11.54 24.40
CA GLU A 238 1.87 12.96 24.57
C GLU A 238 3.39 13.16 24.42
N ASP A 239 4.22 12.17 24.78
CA ASP A 239 5.67 12.23 24.58
C ASP A 239 6.01 12.33 23.08
N PHE A 240 5.32 11.58 22.22
CA PHE A 240 5.49 11.69 20.78
C PHE A 240 4.93 13.01 20.21
N ILE A 241 3.81 13.50 20.73
CA ILE A 241 3.20 14.78 20.33
C ILE A 241 4.13 15.94 20.64
N ARG A 242 4.83 15.90 21.78
CA ARG A 242 5.83 16.88 22.19
C ARG A 242 7.19 16.68 21.55
N ALA A 243 7.34 15.66 20.71
CA ALA A 243 8.61 15.27 20.09
C ALA A 243 9.73 15.04 21.14
N ASN A 244 9.37 14.40 22.27
CA ASN A 244 10.33 14.03 23.32
C ASN A 244 11.39 13.08 22.72
N GLN A 245 12.67 13.33 23.08
CA GLN A 245 13.82 12.60 22.54
C GLN A 245 14.57 11.81 23.64
N GLU A 246 13.93 11.59 24.78
CA GLU A 246 14.50 10.83 25.88
C GLU A 246 14.74 9.36 25.49
N LYS A 247 15.57 8.70 26.29
CA LYS A 247 16.00 7.33 26.00
C LYS A 247 14.83 6.36 25.90
N ASN A 248 13.85 6.44 26.80
CA ASN A 248 12.67 5.57 26.79
C ASN A 248 11.85 5.69 25.48
N VAL A 249 11.72 6.92 24.92
CA VAL A 249 11.07 7.13 23.61
C VAL A 249 11.88 6.47 22.48
N ARG A 250 13.21 6.59 22.53
CA ARG A 250 14.09 5.94 21.55
C ARG A 250 14.07 4.40 21.67
N ASP A 251 13.97 3.88 22.89
CA ASP A 251 13.85 2.44 23.15
C ASP A 251 12.54 1.87 22.57
N VAL A 252 11.41 2.62 22.62
CA VAL A 252 10.16 2.26 21.91
C VAL A 252 10.43 2.13 20.40
N ILE A 253 11.06 3.13 19.82
CA ILE A 253 11.34 3.15 18.38
C ILE A 253 12.31 2.03 17.99
N TYR A 254 13.33 1.76 18.82
CA TYR A 254 14.24 0.64 18.64
C TYR A 254 13.48 -0.70 18.58
N ASN A 255 12.58 -0.96 19.55
CA ASN A 255 11.82 -2.21 19.58
C ASN A 255 10.94 -2.38 18.34
N ILE A 256 10.25 -1.32 17.91
CA ILE A 256 9.40 -1.37 16.71
C ILE A 256 10.27 -1.56 15.43
N ALA A 257 11.39 -0.83 15.33
CA ALA A 257 12.31 -0.96 14.19
C ALA A 257 12.95 -2.35 14.12
N SER A 258 13.27 -2.95 15.26
CA SER A 258 13.80 -4.31 15.36
C SER A 258 12.84 -5.35 14.80
N GLN A 259 11.54 -5.21 15.00
CA GLN A 259 10.54 -6.10 14.39
C GLN A 259 10.56 -6.01 12.85
N ALA A 260 10.67 -4.78 12.30
CA ALA A 260 10.81 -4.62 10.86
C ALA A 260 12.09 -5.29 10.32
N HIS A 261 13.20 -5.17 11.05
CA HIS A 261 14.47 -5.83 10.69
C HIS A 261 14.34 -7.35 10.70
N VAL A 262 13.74 -7.92 11.76
CA VAL A 262 13.48 -9.37 11.84
C VAL A 262 12.67 -9.88 10.65
N HIS A 263 11.66 -9.13 10.23
CA HIS A 263 10.89 -9.50 9.03
C HIS A 263 11.74 -9.46 7.75
N LEU A 264 12.63 -8.48 7.59
CA LEU A 264 13.53 -8.42 6.42
C LEU A 264 14.52 -9.59 6.42
N GLU A 265 15.06 -9.96 7.57
CA GLU A 265 15.95 -11.14 7.70
C GLU A 265 15.19 -12.45 7.38
N HIS A 266 13.96 -12.60 7.85
CA HIS A 266 13.12 -13.74 7.45
C HIS A 266 12.87 -13.76 5.94
N ALA A 267 12.56 -12.63 5.31
CA ALA A 267 12.42 -12.59 3.86
C ALA A 267 13.68 -13.02 3.13
N ARG A 268 14.87 -12.62 3.61
CA ARG A 268 16.18 -13.03 3.06
C ARG A 268 16.45 -14.51 3.19
N SER A 269 15.97 -15.15 4.26
CA SER A 269 16.16 -16.59 4.44
C SER A 269 15.58 -17.42 3.30
N PHE A 270 14.56 -16.90 2.59
CA PHE A 270 13.96 -17.54 1.42
C PHE A 270 14.68 -17.22 0.09
N SER A 271 15.65 -16.30 0.08
CA SER A 271 16.25 -15.76 -1.15
C SER A 271 16.76 -16.82 -2.13
N LYS A 272 17.33 -17.92 -1.62
CA LYS A 272 17.85 -19.03 -2.44
C LYS A 272 16.74 -19.83 -3.14
N ASN A 273 15.54 -19.83 -2.59
CA ASN A 273 14.39 -20.59 -3.08
C ASN A 273 13.44 -19.72 -3.92
N VAL A 274 13.57 -18.39 -3.82
CA VAL A 274 12.73 -17.44 -4.57
C VAL A 274 13.18 -17.38 -6.03
N PRO A 275 12.25 -17.53 -6.99
CA PRO A 275 12.57 -17.40 -8.42
C PRO A 275 13.14 -16.01 -8.74
N VAL A 276 14.18 -15.95 -9.57
CA VAL A 276 14.84 -14.67 -9.98
C VAL A 276 13.82 -13.66 -10.56
N LYS A 277 12.79 -14.16 -11.23
CA LYS A 277 11.71 -13.35 -11.80
C LYS A 277 10.91 -12.55 -10.75
N ALA A 278 10.93 -12.98 -9.47
CA ALA A 278 10.26 -12.29 -8.37
C ALA A 278 11.05 -11.08 -7.84
N PHE A 279 12.37 -11.05 -7.97
CA PHE A 279 13.22 -10.04 -7.35
C PHE A 279 12.84 -8.59 -7.68
N PRO A 280 12.40 -8.25 -8.89
CA PRO A 280 11.93 -6.89 -9.18
C PRO A 280 10.75 -6.43 -8.30
N ALA A 281 9.91 -7.35 -7.82
CA ALA A 281 8.83 -7.00 -6.90
C ALA A 281 9.35 -6.55 -5.51
N PHE A 282 10.54 -6.99 -5.13
CA PHE A 282 11.13 -6.79 -3.81
C PHE A 282 12.13 -5.61 -3.74
N LEU A 283 12.29 -4.86 -4.81
CA LEU A 283 13.21 -3.71 -4.87
C LEU A 283 12.95 -2.65 -3.79
N TYR A 284 11.75 -2.59 -3.26
CA TYR A 284 11.41 -1.65 -2.18
C TYR A 284 12.15 -1.95 -0.87
N THR A 285 12.68 -3.16 -0.68
CA THR A 285 13.50 -3.55 0.49
C THR A 285 14.71 -2.65 0.67
N VAL A 286 15.31 -2.18 -0.43
CA VAL A 286 16.44 -1.24 -0.40
C VAL A 286 16.08 0.05 0.33
N ALA A 287 14.90 0.59 0.08
CA ALA A 287 14.43 1.80 0.75
C ALA A 287 14.13 1.56 2.23
N LEU A 288 13.64 0.37 2.57
CA LEU A 288 13.38 -0.02 3.97
C LEU A 288 14.68 -0.12 4.76
N GLU A 289 15.69 -0.77 4.19
CA GLU A 289 17.01 -0.95 4.81
C GLU A 289 17.75 0.39 4.96
N ASP A 290 17.74 1.24 3.92
CA ASP A 290 18.32 2.60 4.00
C ASP A 290 17.68 3.40 5.15
N TYR A 291 16.35 3.27 5.34
CA TYR A 291 15.68 3.92 6.46
C TYR A 291 16.08 3.35 7.81
N LEU A 292 16.07 2.01 7.97
CA LEU A 292 16.47 1.34 9.22
C LEU A 292 17.92 1.64 9.58
N TYR A 293 18.82 1.66 8.61
CA TYR A 293 20.19 2.07 8.82
C TYR A 293 20.31 3.53 9.27
N LYS A 294 19.55 4.44 8.66
CA LYS A 294 19.57 5.87 9.03
C LYS A 294 19.03 6.11 10.43
N ILE A 295 17.93 5.44 10.81
CA ILE A 295 17.34 5.61 12.14
C ILE A 295 18.30 5.07 13.22
N GLN A 296 19.01 3.98 12.94
CA GLN A 296 20.06 3.47 13.82
C GLN A 296 21.21 4.48 13.98
N LYS A 297 21.65 5.13 12.89
CA LYS A 297 22.71 6.16 12.92
C LYS A 297 22.36 7.37 13.80
N VAL A 298 21.10 7.67 14.01
CA VAL A 298 20.62 8.75 14.87
C VAL A 298 20.09 8.23 16.21
N ASP A 299 20.52 7.04 16.61
CA ASP A 299 20.15 6.39 17.87
C ASP A 299 18.63 6.34 18.07
N PHE A 300 17.92 5.89 17.03
CA PHE A 300 16.46 5.71 17.00
C PHE A 300 15.63 6.98 17.31
N ASN A 301 16.23 8.15 17.17
CA ASN A 301 15.52 9.42 17.27
C ASN A 301 14.78 9.73 15.96
N ILE A 302 13.46 9.36 15.87
CA ILE A 302 12.64 9.59 14.67
C ILE A 302 12.39 11.07 14.36
N PHE A 303 12.61 11.97 15.31
CA PHE A 303 12.45 13.41 15.13
C PHE A 303 13.71 14.09 14.59
N HIS A 304 14.80 13.34 14.40
CA HIS A 304 16.06 13.90 13.92
C HIS A 304 15.92 14.46 12.50
N PRO A 305 16.38 15.70 12.22
CA PRO A 305 16.17 16.38 10.94
C PRO A 305 16.75 15.63 9.72
N SER A 306 17.79 14.80 9.89
CA SER A 306 18.41 14.06 8.79
C SER A 306 17.47 13.03 8.17
N LEU A 307 16.48 12.50 8.93
CA LEU A 307 15.51 11.54 8.44
C LEU A 307 14.45 12.17 7.51
N HIS A 308 14.28 13.49 7.60
CA HIS A 308 13.21 14.22 6.89
C HIS A 308 13.71 14.96 5.64
N LYS A 309 15.01 14.98 5.40
CA LYS A 309 15.58 15.60 4.20
C LYS A 309 15.26 14.74 2.98
N LYS A 310 14.55 15.31 1.98
CA LYS A 310 14.46 14.68 0.67
C LYS A 310 15.87 14.54 0.11
N LYS A 311 16.29 13.33 -0.23
CA LYS A 311 17.49 13.14 -1.05
C LYS A 311 17.24 13.85 -2.39
N SER A 312 17.99 14.92 -2.70
CA SER A 312 18.25 15.26 -4.09
C SER A 312 19.08 14.10 -4.62
N ILE A 313 18.55 13.36 -5.60
CA ILE A 313 19.33 12.36 -6.31
C ILE A 313 20.30 13.15 -7.17
N THR A 314 21.49 13.43 -6.63
CA THR A 314 22.64 13.79 -7.44
C THR A 314 23.02 12.52 -8.20
N THR A 315 22.99 12.59 -9.52
CA THR A 315 23.30 11.57 -10.52
C THR A 315 24.77 11.10 -10.48
N GLY A 316 25.39 11.03 -9.31
CA GLY A 316 26.82 10.75 -9.14
C GLY A 316 27.19 9.45 -8.44
N SER A 317 26.25 8.66 -7.96
CA SER A 317 26.54 7.33 -7.42
C SER A 317 25.99 6.28 -8.36
N SER A 318 26.87 5.72 -9.19
CA SER A 318 26.60 4.48 -9.93
C SER A 318 26.40 3.33 -8.95
N CYS A 319 25.26 3.26 -8.29
CA CYS A 319 24.81 2.06 -7.64
C CYS A 319 24.41 1.10 -8.76
N ASN A 320 25.22 0.06 -8.93
CA ASN A 320 24.87 -1.12 -9.70
C ASN A 320 23.65 -1.78 -9.02
N TRP A 321 22.44 -1.43 -9.48
CA TRP A 321 21.15 -1.85 -8.93
C TRP A 321 20.74 -3.26 -9.39
N SER A 322 21.66 -3.97 -10.03
CA SER A 322 21.40 -5.33 -10.51
C SER A 322 21.79 -6.33 -9.45
N THR A 323 20.85 -7.17 -9.05
CA THR A 323 21.02 -8.52 -8.42
C THR A 323 21.78 -8.62 -7.09
N THR A 324 22.64 -7.67 -6.74
CA THR A 324 23.58 -7.78 -5.60
C THR A 324 22.89 -7.46 -4.25
N VAL A 325 21.78 -6.72 -4.24
CA VAL A 325 21.18 -6.21 -2.99
C VAL A 325 20.38 -7.25 -2.23
N PHE A 326 19.88 -8.29 -2.91
CA PHE A 326 19.21 -9.42 -2.25
C PHE A 326 20.16 -10.58 -1.94
N LEU A 327 21.37 -10.59 -2.54
CA LEU A 327 22.37 -11.67 -2.44
C LEU A 327 23.64 -11.27 -1.69
N ALA A 328 23.84 -9.97 -1.38
CA ALA A 328 25.03 -9.51 -0.68
C ALA A 328 24.75 -9.33 0.80
N CYS A 329 24.74 -10.41 1.52
CA CYS A 329 25.25 -10.62 2.89
C CYS A 329 25.41 -12.11 3.12
#